data_cee437d16ec957260f583d22c6fd20f4
#
_entry.id   cee437d16ec957260f583d22c6fd20f4
#
_cell.length_a   1.000
_cell.length_b   1.000
_cell.length_c   1.000
_cell.angle_alpha   90.00
_cell.angle_beta   90.00
_cell.angle_gamma   90.00
#
_symmetry.space_group_name_H-M   'P 1'
#
loop_
_entity.id
_entity.type
_entity.pdbx_description
1 polymer ?
#
loop_
_entity_poly.entity_id
_entity_poly.type
_entity_poly.pdbx_seq_one_letter_code
_entity_poly.pdbx_strand_id
1 'polypeptide(L)'
;NPFTIGIAQGLSDLPLFSGFEYRMLCWLILTTVLIVCVLRYAAVIKKHPEKSPMYHADTYWRKREEESNGEISRVTTRPAWIVYILLIISLCLFSIIYPTSTFAIGKASVTCYAVPVLSVLFAAFGWLGLRKSNQFFILTLLAFTILFLITGVMGHGWYLPEISAIFLAMGILSGFANSEKTDNIIRQFMDGAKDMLSAAIVVGLAGGIIQILQDGHIIDPILHSLASLMGETGKIVSLGVMYLIQTLINLIIPSGSAKAALTMPIMAPFSDVIGLSRQ
;
A
#
# COMPACT_ATOMS: atom_id res chain seq x y z
N ASN A 1 3.71 3.23 -4.70
CA ASN A 1 3.39 1.84 -4.38
C ASN A 1 4.31 0.92 -5.21
N PRO A 2 5.25 0.18 -4.58
CA PRO A 2 6.19 -0.69 -5.30
C PRO A 2 5.48 -1.77 -6.13
N PHE A 3 4.35 -2.25 -5.66
CA PHE A 3 3.54 -3.24 -6.37
C PHE A 3 2.99 -2.73 -7.72
N THR A 4 2.40 -1.54 -7.73
CA THR A 4 1.91 -0.91 -8.97
C THR A 4 3.04 -0.66 -9.98
N ILE A 5 4.19 -0.21 -9.48
CA ILE A 5 5.37 0.05 -10.32
C ILE A 5 5.91 -1.26 -10.87
N GLY A 6 6.00 -2.32 -10.05
CA GLY A 6 6.45 -3.63 -10.48
C GLY A 6 5.59 -4.21 -11.59
N ILE A 7 4.25 -4.11 -11.48
CA ILE A 7 3.33 -4.53 -12.54
C ILE A 7 3.57 -3.71 -13.83
N ALA A 8 3.61 -2.38 -13.71
CA ALA A 8 3.81 -1.51 -14.87
C ALA A 8 5.13 -1.79 -15.58
N GLN A 9 6.22 -1.96 -14.85
CA GLN A 9 7.54 -2.25 -15.41
C GLN A 9 7.64 -3.66 -16.00
N GLY A 10 7.06 -4.66 -15.31
CA GLY A 10 7.01 -6.03 -15.83
C GLY A 10 6.28 -6.14 -17.16
N LEU A 11 5.14 -5.42 -17.29
CA LEU A 11 4.36 -5.38 -18.52
C LEU A 11 4.98 -4.49 -19.62
N SER A 12 5.95 -3.65 -19.28
CA SER A 12 6.67 -2.78 -20.20
C SER A 12 8.05 -3.30 -20.58
N ASP A 13 8.41 -4.51 -20.17
CA ASP A 13 9.74 -5.14 -20.36
C ASP A 13 10.89 -4.29 -19.80
N LEU A 14 10.64 -3.59 -18.70
CA LEU A 14 11.64 -2.77 -18.02
C LEU A 14 12.20 -3.49 -16.79
N PRO A 15 13.49 -3.28 -16.46
CA PRO A 15 14.05 -3.77 -15.21
C PRO A 15 13.27 -3.23 -14.01
N LEU A 16 12.91 -4.11 -13.08
CA LEU A 16 12.18 -3.74 -11.87
C LEU A 16 12.93 -2.63 -11.11
N PHE A 17 12.18 -1.63 -10.67
CA PHE A 17 12.69 -0.44 -9.95
C PHE A 17 13.68 0.45 -10.71
N SER A 18 13.86 0.27 -12.03
CA SER A 18 14.61 1.22 -12.87
C SER A 18 13.97 2.62 -12.80
N GLY A 19 14.78 3.69 -12.87
CA GLY A 19 14.30 5.09 -12.73
C GLY A 19 13.85 5.45 -11.31
N PHE A 20 14.37 4.76 -10.29
CA PHE A 20 14.05 5.00 -8.89
C PHE A 20 14.37 6.43 -8.45
N GLU A 21 15.50 6.98 -8.89
CA GLU A 21 15.99 8.31 -8.52
C GLU A 21 14.99 9.40 -8.93
N TYR A 22 14.53 9.36 -10.18
CA TYR A 22 13.54 10.30 -10.69
C TYR A 22 12.19 10.17 -9.97
N ARG A 23 11.76 8.94 -9.69
CA ARG A 23 10.53 8.70 -8.93
C ARG A 23 10.61 9.18 -7.49
N MET A 24 11.77 9.04 -6.85
CA MET A 24 12.00 9.58 -5.51
C MET A 24 11.90 11.10 -5.50
N LEU A 25 12.45 11.77 -6.49
CA LEU A 25 12.32 13.23 -6.63
C LEU A 25 10.84 13.64 -6.79
N CYS A 26 10.14 13.01 -7.72
CA CYS A 26 8.71 13.26 -7.95
C CYS A 26 7.88 12.97 -6.69
N TRP A 27 8.16 11.86 -6.01
CA TRP A 27 7.48 11.51 -4.76
C TRP A 27 7.70 12.57 -3.68
N LEU A 28 8.92 13.04 -3.51
CA LEU A 28 9.25 14.06 -2.51
C LEU A 28 8.50 15.37 -2.79
N ILE A 29 8.49 15.82 -4.04
CA ILE A 29 7.79 17.05 -4.44
C ILE A 29 6.29 16.89 -4.22
N LEU A 30 5.67 15.84 -4.76
CA LEU A 30 4.23 15.61 -4.67
C LEU A 30 3.78 15.41 -3.22
N THR A 31 4.53 14.64 -2.44
CA THR A 31 4.22 14.41 -1.02
C THR A 31 4.33 15.70 -0.21
N THR A 32 5.34 16.53 -0.48
CA THR A 32 5.49 17.85 0.19
C THR A 32 4.31 18.76 -0.13
N VAL A 33 3.92 18.85 -1.41
CA VAL A 33 2.73 19.62 -1.83
C VAL A 33 1.48 19.11 -1.14
N LEU A 34 1.28 17.79 -1.13
CA LEU A 34 0.13 17.16 -0.47
C LEU A 34 0.10 17.48 1.03
N ILE A 35 1.22 17.33 1.72
CA ILE A 35 1.34 17.64 3.16
C ILE A 35 0.99 19.11 3.41
N VAL A 36 1.52 20.02 2.62
CA VAL A 36 1.24 21.46 2.76
C VAL A 36 -0.25 21.74 2.55
N CYS A 37 -0.88 21.16 1.52
CA CYS A 37 -2.30 21.31 1.26
C CYS A 37 -3.16 20.77 2.41
N VAL A 38 -2.85 19.56 2.90
CA VAL A 38 -3.56 18.92 4.01
C VAL A 38 -3.41 19.73 5.30
N LEU A 39 -2.21 20.21 5.62
CA LEU A 39 -1.97 21.02 6.82
C LEU A 39 -2.69 22.36 6.75
N ARG A 40 -2.69 23.02 5.58
CA ARG A 40 -3.47 24.25 5.37
C ARG A 40 -4.95 24.01 5.54
N TYR A 41 -5.49 22.95 4.94
CA TYR A 41 -6.89 22.58 5.08
C TYR A 41 -7.25 22.28 6.54
N ALA A 42 -6.43 21.46 7.22
CA ALA A 42 -6.61 21.15 8.64
C ALA A 42 -6.57 22.41 9.52
N ALA A 43 -5.69 23.36 9.24
CA ALA A 43 -5.63 24.64 9.96
C ALA A 43 -6.90 25.48 9.78
N VAL A 44 -7.48 25.47 8.57
CA VAL A 44 -8.74 26.17 8.28
C VAL A 44 -9.90 25.49 9.03
N ILE A 45 -10.02 24.17 8.97
CA ILE A 45 -11.08 23.40 9.63
C ILE A 45 -10.96 23.46 11.15
N LYS A 46 -9.73 23.50 11.69
CA LYS A 46 -9.54 23.69 13.13
C LYS A 46 -10.10 25.01 13.63
N LYS A 47 -10.06 26.08 12.81
CA LYS A 47 -10.62 27.39 13.15
C LYS A 47 -12.11 27.50 12.84
N HIS A 48 -12.55 26.83 11.79
CA HIS A 48 -13.92 26.90 11.26
C HIS A 48 -14.41 25.50 10.92
N PRO A 49 -14.80 24.67 11.90
CA PRO A 49 -15.23 23.28 11.68
C PRO A 49 -16.41 23.16 10.72
N GLU A 50 -17.29 24.15 10.73
CA GLU A 50 -18.50 24.23 9.87
C GLU A 50 -18.20 24.32 8.37
N LYS A 51 -16.97 24.68 7.99
CA LYS A 51 -16.53 24.73 6.58
C LYS A 51 -16.16 23.36 6.01
N SER A 52 -16.10 22.32 6.86
CA SER A 52 -15.88 20.97 6.39
C SER A 52 -17.11 20.42 5.68
N PRO A 53 -17.00 19.91 4.42
CA PRO A 53 -18.11 19.23 3.77
C PRO A 53 -18.56 17.98 4.54
N MET A 54 -17.71 17.43 5.40
CA MET A 54 -18.00 16.26 6.25
C MET A 54 -18.49 16.63 7.65
N TYR A 55 -18.73 17.91 7.94
CA TYR A 55 -19.09 18.39 9.30
C TYR A 55 -20.23 17.60 9.94
N HIS A 56 -21.30 17.33 9.17
CA HIS A 56 -22.45 16.56 9.66
C HIS A 56 -22.13 15.05 9.82
N ALA A 57 -21.35 14.47 8.93
CA ALA A 57 -20.92 13.08 9.05
C ALA A 57 -19.95 12.87 10.23
N ASP A 58 -19.09 13.84 10.47
CA ASP A 58 -18.12 13.80 11.58
C ASP A 58 -18.76 14.00 12.96
N THR A 59 -20.02 14.44 13.04
CA THR A 59 -20.75 14.54 14.32
C THR A 59 -20.90 13.18 15.01
N TYR A 60 -21.07 12.12 14.23
CA TYR A 60 -21.12 10.76 14.75
C TYR A 60 -19.78 10.36 15.42
N TRP A 61 -18.67 10.64 14.77
CA TRP A 61 -17.34 10.31 15.29
C TRP A 61 -16.98 11.15 16.51
N ARG A 62 -17.32 12.44 16.53
CA ARG A 62 -17.13 13.34 17.69
C ARG A 62 -17.90 12.87 18.90
N LYS A 63 -19.19 12.53 18.75
CA LYS A 63 -19.98 11.97 19.87
C LYS A 63 -19.38 10.67 20.40
N ARG A 64 -18.93 9.81 19.51
CA ARG A 64 -18.28 8.54 19.90
C ARG A 64 -16.95 8.77 20.62
N GLU A 65 -16.20 9.78 20.26
CA GLU A 65 -14.96 10.17 20.92
C GLU A 65 -15.23 10.78 22.30
N GLU A 66 -16.26 11.60 22.45
CA GLU A 66 -16.74 12.15 23.72
C GLU A 66 -17.26 11.04 24.66
N GLU A 67 -18.00 10.06 24.13
CA GLU A 67 -18.50 8.91 24.88
C GLU A 67 -17.38 7.93 25.26
N SER A 68 -16.36 7.78 24.46
CA SER A 68 -15.23 6.89 24.70
C SER A 68 -14.17 7.54 25.60
N ASN A 69 -14.55 8.47 26.49
CA ASN A 69 -13.63 9.13 27.44
C ASN A 69 -12.23 8.55 27.35
N GLY A 70 -11.39 9.13 26.49
CA GLY A 70 -10.15 8.51 26.01
C GLY A 70 -9.07 8.25 27.07
N GLU A 71 -9.43 7.57 28.13
CA GLU A 71 -8.47 6.99 29.07
C GLU A 71 -7.72 5.89 28.33
N ILE A 72 -6.58 6.26 27.80
CA ILE A 72 -5.57 5.31 27.36
C ILE A 72 -5.29 4.43 28.58
N SER A 73 -5.91 3.24 28.59
CA SER A 73 -5.64 2.25 29.64
C SER A 73 -4.13 1.99 29.65
N ARG A 74 -3.46 2.48 30.69
CA ARG A 74 -2.01 2.27 30.89
C ARG A 74 -1.68 0.87 31.42
N VAL A 75 -2.67 -0.01 31.43
CA VAL A 75 -2.53 -1.38 31.92
C VAL A 75 -2.13 -2.28 30.78
N THR A 76 -1.01 -2.97 30.95
CA THR A 76 -0.58 -4.03 30.04
C THR A 76 -1.19 -5.35 30.48
N THR A 77 -1.85 -6.04 29.55
CA THR A 77 -2.50 -7.33 29.80
C THR A 77 -1.49 -8.48 29.82
N ARG A 78 -1.78 -9.56 30.58
CA ARG A 78 -0.95 -10.77 30.55
C ARG A 78 -0.87 -11.40 29.14
N PRO A 79 -1.96 -11.51 28.36
CA PRO A 79 -1.88 -12.00 26.99
C PRO A 79 -0.94 -11.21 26.08
N ALA A 80 -0.79 -9.90 26.27
CA ALA A 80 0.15 -9.11 25.49
C ALA A 80 1.62 -9.57 25.67
N TRP A 81 2.00 -9.96 26.88
CA TRP A 81 3.31 -10.55 27.14
C TRP A 81 3.48 -11.92 26.47
N ILE A 82 2.44 -12.76 26.48
CA ILE A 82 2.47 -14.06 25.81
C ILE A 82 2.65 -13.86 24.29
N VAL A 83 1.88 -12.95 23.69
CA VAL A 83 1.99 -12.61 22.26
C VAL A 83 3.39 -12.09 21.94
N TYR A 84 3.95 -11.22 22.76
CA TYR A 84 5.30 -10.70 22.58
C TYR A 84 6.35 -11.80 22.60
N ILE A 85 6.32 -12.71 23.59
CA ILE A 85 7.27 -13.82 23.68
C ILE A 85 7.15 -14.75 22.46
N LEU A 86 5.92 -15.08 22.05
CA LEU A 86 5.66 -15.91 20.89
C LEU A 86 6.22 -15.26 19.62
N LEU A 87 6.03 -13.95 19.43
CA LEU A 87 6.59 -13.21 18.32
C LEU A 87 8.11 -13.18 18.34
N ILE A 88 8.74 -12.98 19.49
CA ILE A 88 10.21 -13.02 19.60
C ILE A 88 10.75 -14.40 19.19
N ILE A 89 10.15 -15.48 19.66
CA ILE A 89 10.54 -16.85 19.28
C ILE A 89 10.40 -17.04 17.77
N SER A 90 9.26 -16.62 17.21
CA SER A 90 9.00 -16.72 15.76
C SER A 90 10.00 -15.90 14.95
N LEU A 91 10.31 -14.66 15.36
CA LEU A 91 11.25 -13.79 14.68
C LEU A 91 12.70 -14.27 14.82
N CYS A 92 13.08 -14.86 15.95
CA CYS A 92 14.39 -15.52 16.11
C CYS A 92 14.52 -16.70 15.14
N LEU A 93 13.50 -17.55 15.05
CA LEU A 93 13.49 -18.67 14.11
C LEU A 93 13.57 -18.17 12.65
N PHE A 94 12.78 -17.15 12.32
CA PHE A 94 12.78 -16.54 10.98
C PHE A 94 14.14 -15.90 10.65
N SER A 95 14.80 -15.25 11.62
CA SER A 95 16.14 -14.68 11.45
C SER A 95 17.23 -15.71 11.22
N ILE A 96 17.06 -16.93 11.77
CA ILE A 96 18.00 -18.05 11.54
C ILE A 96 17.81 -18.62 10.13
N ILE A 97 16.55 -18.75 9.68
CA ILE A 97 16.24 -19.31 8.36
C ILE A 97 16.59 -18.31 7.24
N TYR A 98 16.32 -17.03 7.46
CA TYR A 98 16.54 -15.94 6.50
C TYR A 98 17.47 -14.87 7.08
N PRO A 99 18.78 -15.17 7.24
CA PRO A 99 19.69 -14.23 7.88
C PRO A 99 19.97 -12.99 7.04
N THR A 100 19.95 -13.12 5.72
CA THR A 100 20.26 -12.02 4.78
C THR A 100 19.08 -11.69 3.89
N SER A 101 18.92 -10.40 3.62
CA SER A 101 17.93 -9.87 2.66
C SER A 101 18.66 -9.15 1.54
N THR A 102 18.31 -9.42 0.30
CA THR A 102 18.93 -8.81 -0.88
C THR A 102 17.97 -7.82 -1.51
N PHE A 103 18.28 -6.54 -1.38
CA PHE A 103 17.50 -5.46 -1.96
C PHE A 103 18.04 -5.11 -3.34
N ALA A 104 17.24 -5.38 -4.38
CA ALA A 104 17.55 -4.96 -5.75
C ALA A 104 17.01 -3.54 -5.99
N ILE A 105 17.91 -2.58 -6.22
CA ILE A 105 17.57 -1.20 -6.53
C ILE A 105 18.17 -0.87 -7.89
N GLY A 106 17.34 -0.94 -8.94
CA GLY A 106 17.81 -0.77 -10.32
C GLY A 106 18.83 -1.84 -10.72
N LYS A 107 20.06 -1.42 -11.06
CA LYS A 107 21.18 -2.33 -11.41
C LYS A 107 22.04 -2.74 -10.21
N ALA A 108 21.84 -2.12 -9.06
CA ALA A 108 22.59 -2.42 -7.84
C ALA A 108 21.82 -3.39 -6.95
N SER A 109 22.52 -4.32 -6.32
CA SER A 109 21.98 -5.20 -5.28
C SER A 109 22.74 -4.95 -3.98
N VAL A 110 22.00 -4.71 -2.91
CA VAL A 110 22.53 -4.52 -1.55
C VAL A 110 22.07 -5.68 -0.68
N THR A 111 22.99 -6.46 -0.17
CA THR A 111 22.68 -7.55 0.77
C THR A 111 22.98 -7.07 2.19
N CYS A 112 22.00 -7.15 3.08
CA CYS A 112 22.14 -6.75 4.47
C CYS A 112 21.36 -7.70 5.40
N TYR A 113 21.65 -7.65 6.69
CA TYR A 113 20.98 -8.42 7.74
C TYR A 113 19.69 -7.72 8.22
N ALA A 114 18.76 -7.39 7.28
CA ALA A 114 17.58 -6.61 7.61
C ALA A 114 16.64 -7.33 8.58
N VAL A 115 16.36 -8.62 8.36
CA VAL A 115 15.48 -9.40 9.25
C VAL A 115 16.03 -9.52 10.68
N PRO A 116 17.28 -9.91 10.91
CA PRO A 116 17.85 -9.94 12.25
C PRO A 116 17.85 -8.57 12.95
N VAL A 117 18.23 -7.52 12.23
CA VAL A 117 18.23 -6.15 12.78
C VAL A 117 16.83 -5.71 13.19
N LEU A 118 15.83 -5.88 12.32
CA LEU A 118 14.44 -5.58 12.64
C LEU A 118 13.91 -6.40 13.81
N SER A 119 14.31 -7.67 13.92
CA SER A 119 13.90 -8.55 15.03
C SER A 119 14.45 -8.05 16.37
N VAL A 120 15.72 -7.62 16.41
CA VAL A 120 16.33 -7.01 17.62
C VAL A 120 15.65 -5.69 17.96
N LEU A 121 15.41 -4.84 16.97
CA LEU A 121 14.68 -3.58 17.17
C LEU A 121 13.26 -3.83 17.67
N PHE A 122 12.54 -4.81 17.10
CA PHE A 122 11.22 -5.19 17.59
C PHE A 122 11.27 -5.67 19.04
N ALA A 123 12.28 -6.46 19.43
CA ALA A 123 12.46 -6.89 20.79
C ALA A 123 12.62 -5.70 21.75
N ALA A 124 13.44 -4.72 21.40
CA ALA A 124 13.65 -3.54 22.22
C ALA A 124 12.39 -2.65 22.30
N PHE A 125 11.82 -2.27 21.16
CA PHE A 125 10.65 -1.38 21.11
C PHE A 125 9.37 -2.06 21.59
N GLY A 126 9.19 -3.35 21.36
CA GLY A 126 8.06 -4.12 21.86
C GLY A 126 8.06 -4.20 23.39
N TRP A 127 9.24 -4.43 23.98
CA TRP A 127 9.39 -4.41 25.43
C TRP A 127 9.12 -3.02 26.04
N LEU A 128 9.64 -1.95 25.41
CA LEU A 128 9.34 -0.57 25.83
C LEU A 128 7.85 -0.24 25.68
N GLY A 129 7.23 -0.69 24.60
CA GLY A 129 5.79 -0.52 24.36
C GLY A 129 4.95 -1.19 25.45
N LEU A 130 5.26 -2.46 25.78
CA LEU A 130 4.59 -3.20 26.84
C LEU A 130 4.73 -2.55 28.22
N ARG A 131 5.87 -1.92 28.50
CA ARG A 131 6.04 -1.18 29.76
C ARG A 131 5.18 0.07 29.84
N LYS A 132 4.77 0.63 28.70
CA LYS A 132 4.04 1.88 28.63
C LYS A 132 2.52 1.65 28.65
N SER A 133 2.02 0.85 27.73
CA SER A 133 0.63 0.41 27.66
C SER A 133 0.42 -0.64 26.60
N ASN A 134 -0.71 -1.35 26.65
CA ASN A 134 -1.13 -2.32 25.65
C ASN A 134 -1.29 -1.67 24.25
N GLN A 135 -1.84 -0.47 24.20
CA GLN A 135 -2.02 0.28 22.95
C GLN A 135 -0.69 0.65 22.29
N PHE A 136 0.33 1.04 23.07
CA PHE A 136 1.66 1.29 22.54
C PHE A 136 2.31 0.03 21.96
N PHE A 137 2.08 -1.13 22.60
CA PHE A 137 2.55 -2.40 22.05
C PHE A 137 1.88 -2.72 20.70
N ILE A 138 0.55 -2.55 20.59
CA ILE A 138 -0.19 -2.76 19.34
C ILE A 138 0.28 -1.80 18.24
N LEU A 139 0.53 -0.53 18.55
CA LEU A 139 1.11 0.42 17.59
C LEU A 139 2.52 0.02 17.16
N THR A 140 3.33 -0.49 18.09
CA THR A 140 4.67 -1.02 17.76
C THR A 140 4.54 -2.25 16.86
N LEU A 141 3.62 -3.15 17.15
CA LEU A 141 3.33 -4.32 16.32
C LEU A 141 2.95 -3.91 14.90
N LEU A 142 2.04 -2.93 14.74
CA LEU A 142 1.65 -2.41 13.44
C LEU A 142 2.84 -1.80 12.70
N ALA A 143 3.64 -0.95 13.36
CA ALA A 143 4.79 -0.32 12.74
C ALA A 143 5.81 -1.36 12.24
N PHE A 144 6.12 -2.36 13.07
CA PHE A 144 7.05 -3.42 12.67
C PHE A 144 6.46 -4.36 11.62
N THR A 145 5.16 -4.61 11.63
CA THR A 145 4.49 -5.36 10.53
C THR A 145 4.72 -4.67 9.19
N ILE A 146 4.61 -3.34 9.13
CA ILE A 146 4.89 -2.57 7.91
C ILE A 146 6.38 -2.67 7.52
N LEU A 147 7.30 -2.57 8.48
CA LEU A 147 8.74 -2.71 8.21
C LEU A 147 9.11 -4.11 7.71
N PHE A 148 8.56 -5.16 8.31
CA PHE A 148 8.75 -6.53 7.84
C PHE A 148 8.11 -6.76 6.47
N LEU A 149 6.96 -6.15 6.19
CA LEU A 149 6.33 -6.19 4.88
C LEU A 149 7.23 -5.55 3.81
N ILE A 150 7.79 -4.38 4.07
CA ILE A 150 8.72 -3.71 3.14
C ILE A 150 9.95 -4.59 2.90
N THR A 151 10.52 -5.14 3.97
CA THR A 151 11.69 -6.03 3.89
C THR A 151 11.37 -7.32 3.15
N GLY A 152 10.21 -7.92 3.40
CA GLY A 152 9.76 -9.13 2.74
C GLY A 152 9.52 -8.93 1.25
N VAL A 153 8.82 -7.86 0.88
CA VAL A 153 8.53 -7.56 -0.54
C VAL A 153 9.82 -7.21 -1.30
N MET A 154 10.64 -6.31 -0.75
CA MET A 154 11.82 -5.82 -1.46
C MET A 154 13.03 -6.75 -1.33
N GLY A 155 13.18 -7.45 -0.20
CA GLY A 155 14.36 -8.26 0.12
C GLY A 155 14.19 -9.75 -0.13
N HIS A 156 12.97 -10.27 -0.14
CA HIS A 156 12.66 -11.70 -0.28
C HIS A 156 11.62 -11.98 -1.38
N GLY A 157 11.14 -10.97 -2.11
CA GLY A 157 10.18 -11.14 -3.20
C GLY A 157 8.80 -11.62 -2.74
N TRP A 158 8.38 -11.25 -1.51
CA TRP A 158 7.04 -11.59 -1.02
C TRP A 158 5.96 -11.07 -1.94
N TYR A 159 4.94 -11.90 -2.12
CA TYR A 159 3.79 -11.59 -2.94
C TYR A 159 2.50 -11.65 -2.12
N LEU A 160 1.34 -11.73 -2.76
CA LEU A 160 0.02 -11.66 -2.11
C LEU A 160 -0.18 -12.67 -0.96
N PRO A 161 0.25 -13.94 -1.06
CA PRO A 161 0.05 -14.91 0.02
C PRO A 161 0.79 -14.53 1.30
N GLU A 162 2.07 -14.15 1.20
CA GLU A 162 2.90 -13.79 2.35
C GLU A 162 2.42 -12.48 2.98
N ILE A 163 2.04 -11.49 2.15
CA ILE A 163 1.45 -10.23 2.61
C ILE A 163 0.16 -10.49 3.38
N SER A 164 -0.72 -11.34 2.84
CA SER A 164 -1.98 -11.69 3.49
C SER A 164 -1.75 -12.42 4.81
N ALA A 165 -0.78 -13.33 4.86
CA ALA A 165 -0.43 -14.08 6.06
C ALA A 165 0.07 -13.16 7.19
N ILE A 166 0.93 -12.19 6.89
CA ILE A 166 1.46 -11.27 7.92
C ILE A 166 0.36 -10.35 8.48
N PHE A 167 -0.56 -9.85 7.62
CA PHE A 167 -1.68 -9.04 8.09
C PHE A 167 -2.69 -9.85 8.90
N LEU A 168 -2.98 -11.09 8.49
CA LEU A 168 -3.84 -11.98 9.25
C LEU A 168 -3.25 -12.27 10.64
N ALA A 169 -1.96 -12.62 10.69
CA ALA A 169 -1.27 -12.84 11.95
C ALA A 169 -1.30 -11.61 12.85
N MET A 170 -1.02 -10.42 12.29
CA MET A 170 -1.08 -9.15 13.03
C MET A 170 -2.48 -8.90 13.60
N GLY A 171 -3.53 -9.08 12.80
CA GLY A 171 -4.92 -8.89 13.25
C GLY A 171 -5.30 -9.81 14.40
N ILE A 172 -5.01 -11.09 14.29
CA ILE A 172 -5.28 -12.09 15.34
C ILE A 172 -4.46 -11.79 16.61
N LEU A 173 -3.16 -11.57 16.48
CA LEU A 173 -2.27 -11.33 17.62
C LEU A 173 -2.57 -10.03 18.34
N SER A 174 -2.98 -8.96 17.62
CA SER A 174 -3.40 -7.71 18.24
C SER A 174 -4.68 -7.87 19.05
N GLY A 175 -5.65 -8.64 18.56
CA GLY A 175 -6.87 -8.97 19.27
C GLY A 175 -6.59 -9.75 20.57
N PHE A 176 -5.75 -10.77 20.50
CA PHE A 176 -5.32 -11.52 21.71
C PHE A 176 -4.52 -10.64 22.67
N ALA A 177 -3.61 -9.81 22.19
CA ALA A 177 -2.84 -8.89 23.01
C ALA A 177 -3.75 -7.89 23.74
N ASN A 178 -4.88 -7.50 23.15
CA ASN A 178 -5.88 -6.64 23.79
C ASN A 178 -6.82 -7.39 24.75
N SER A 179 -6.63 -8.69 24.95
CA SER A 179 -7.52 -9.54 25.76
C SER A 179 -8.97 -9.60 25.22
N GLU A 180 -9.14 -9.43 23.92
CA GLU A 180 -10.44 -9.56 23.30
C GLU A 180 -10.93 -11.02 23.34
N LYS A 181 -12.25 -11.20 23.52
CA LYS A 181 -12.87 -12.52 23.39
C LYS A 181 -12.77 -13.01 21.94
N THR A 182 -12.56 -14.31 21.75
CA THR A 182 -12.43 -14.92 20.41
C THR A 182 -13.58 -14.55 19.48
N ASP A 183 -14.83 -14.53 20.00
CA ASP A 183 -16.00 -14.15 19.21
C ASP A 183 -15.93 -12.69 18.72
N ASN A 184 -15.36 -11.79 19.52
CA ASN A 184 -15.17 -10.39 19.11
C ASN A 184 -14.10 -10.27 18.02
N ILE A 185 -13.01 -11.03 18.14
CA ILE A 185 -11.94 -11.06 17.12
C ILE A 185 -12.52 -11.54 15.79
N ILE A 186 -13.29 -12.63 15.81
CA ILE A 186 -13.95 -13.19 14.61
C ILE A 186 -14.92 -12.18 14.01
N ARG A 187 -15.76 -11.54 14.85
CA ARG A 187 -16.72 -10.54 14.39
C ARG A 187 -16.04 -9.36 13.74
N GLN A 188 -15.02 -8.79 14.37
CA GLN A 188 -14.25 -7.67 13.81
C GLN A 188 -13.55 -8.04 12.49
N PHE A 189 -13.03 -9.27 12.41
CA PHE A 189 -12.46 -9.79 11.17
C PHE A 189 -13.52 -9.91 10.06
N MET A 190 -14.69 -10.43 10.37
CA MET A 190 -15.81 -10.56 9.41
C MET A 190 -16.35 -9.20 8.97
N ASP A 191 -16.41 -8.23 9.87
CA ASP A 191 -16.81 -6.87 9.52
C ASP A 191 -15.78 -6.21 8.59
N GLY A 192 -14.48 -6.36 8.87
CA GLY A 192 -13.43 -5.93 7.94
C GLY A 192 -13.48 -6.64 6.58
N ALA A 193 -13.79 -7.93 6.55
CA ALA A 193 -13.97 -8.68 5.29
C ALA A 193 -15.16 -8.16 4.47
N LYS A 194 -16.27 -7.79 5.12
CA LYS A 194 -17.42 -7.17 4.44
C LYS A 194 -17.06 -5.82 3.82
N ASP A 195 -16.28 -5.00 4.53
CA ASP A 195 -15.82 -3.71 4.00
C ASP A 195 -14.94 -3.86 2.77
N MET A 196 -14.13 -4.93 2.71
CA MET A 196 -13.27 -5.24 1.57
C MET A 196 -13.99 -5.92 0.41
N LEU A 197 -15.17 -6.51 0.63
CA LEU A 197 -15.91 -7.28 -0.37
C LEU A 197 -16.23 -6.45 -1.62
N SER A 198 -16.66 -5.21 -1.42
CA SER A 198 -16.96 -4.29 -2.52
C SER A 198 -15.74 -4.05 -3.42
N ALA A 199 -14.59 -3.80 -2.81
CA ALA A 199 -13.34 -3.61 -3.55
C ALA A 199 -12.91 -4.89 -4.29
N ALA A 200 -13.05 -6.05 -3.67
CA ALA A 200 -12.72 -7.34 -4.27
C ALA A 200 -13.59 -7.62 -5.51
N ILE A 201 -14.90 -7.37 -5.43
CA ILE A 201 -15.82 -7.54 -6.55
C ILE A 201 -15.46 -6.60 -7.72
N VAL A 202 -15.19 -5.32 -7.43
CA VAL A 202 -14.81 -4.35 -8.47
C VAL A 202 -13.51 -4.77 -9.17
N VAL A 203 -12.51 -5.24 -8.44
CA VAL A 203 -11.25 -5.74 -9.03
C VAL A 203 -11.50 -7.00 -9.87
N GLY A 204 -12.34 -7.91 -9.40
CA GLY A 204 -12.70 -9.11 -10.15
C GLY A 204 -13.43 -8.80 -11.47
N LEU A 205 -14.39 -7.87 -11.42
CA LEU A 205 -15.10 -7.42 -12.63
C LEU A 205 -14.17 -6.69 -13.61
N ALA A 206 -13.27 -5.85 -13.11
CA ALA A 206 -12.27 -5.20 -13.94
C ALA A 206 -11.36 -6.21 -14.66
N GLY A 207 -10.93 -7.28 -13.97
CA GLY A 207 -10.19 -8.39 -14.58
C GLY A 207 -10.98 -9.09 -15.70
N GLY A 208 -12.28 -9.33 -15.48
CA GLY A 208 -13.16 -9.89 -16.52
C GLY A 208 -13.30 -8.98 -17.75
N ILE A 209 -13.42 -7.67 -17.56
CA ILE A 209 -13.47 -6.70 -18.66
C ILE A 209 -12.16 -6.74 -19.47
N ILE A 210 -11.01 -6.80 -18.81
CA ILE A 210 -9.71 -6.92 -19.49
C ILE A 210 -9.67 -8.17 -20.37
N GLN A 211 -10.12 -9.30 -19.82
CA GLN A 211 -10.15 -10.55 -20.57
C GLN A 211 -11.02 -10.46 -21.83
N ILE A 212 -12.22 -9.89 -21.70
CA ILE A 212 -13.13 -9.68 -22.86
C ILE A 212 -12.50 -8.77 -23.92
N LEU A 213 -11.83 -7.70 -23.50
CA LEU A 213 -11.17 -6.79 -24.42
C LEU A 213 -9.98 -7.43 -25.17
N GLN A 214 -9.25 -8.33 -24.48
CA GLN A 214 -8.15 -9.09 -25.09
C GLN A 214 -8.68 -10.15 -26.05
N ASP A 215 -9.64 -10.97 -25.63
CA ASP A 215 -10.24 -12.03 -26.46
C ASP A 215 -10.98 -11.48 -27.68
N GLY A 216 -11.57 -10.30 -27.53
CA GLY A 216 -12.25 -9.58 -28.61
C GLY A 216 -11.32 -8.82 -29.56
N HIS A 217 -10.00 -8.86 -29.35
CA HIS A 217 -9.03 -8.07 -30.13
C HIS A 217 -9.40 -6.57 -30.24
N ILE A 218 -10.06 -6.02 -29.20
CA ILE A 218 -10.52 -4.62 -29.17
C ILE A 218 -9.37 -3.67 -28.84
N ILE A 219 -8.35 -4.16 -28.17
CA ILE A 219 -7.20 -3.34 -27.74
C ILE A 219 -6.41 -2.81 -28.94
N ASP A 220 -6.15 -3.65 -29.95
CA ASP A 220 -5.33 -3.29 -31.10
C ASP A 220 -5.94 -2.15 -31.95
N PRO A 221 -7.24 -2.16 -32.30
CA PRO A 221 -7.89 -1.03 -32.97
C PRO A 221 -7.85 0.27 -32.17
N ILE A 222 -8.01 0.20 -30.84
CA ILE A 222 -7.88 1.39 -29.97
C ILE A 222 -6.47 1.96 -30.04
N LEU A 223 -5.44 1.11 -29.97
CA LEU A 223 -4.04 1.50 -30.09
C LEU A 223 -3.76 2.16 -31.42
N HIS A 224 -4.20 1.53 -32.51
CA HIS A 224 -3.99 2.06 -33.87
C HIS A 224 -4.67 3.43 -34.05
N SER A 225 -5.89 3.59 -33.55
CA SER A 225 -6.61 4.86 -33.61
C SER A 225 -5.92 5.96 -32.80
N LEU A 226 -5.43 5.63 -31.60
CA LEU A 226 -4.67 6.58 -30.79
C LEU A 226 -3.34 6.95 -31.46
N ALA A 227 -2.61 5.97 -32.01
CA ALA A 227 -1.36 6.19 -32.70
C ALA A 227 -1.56 7.07 -33.96
N SER A 228 -2.63 6.84 -34.74
CA SER A 228 -2.93 7.64 -35.93
C SER A 228 -3.30 9.09 -35.58
N LEU A 229 -4.03 9.32 -34.51
CA LEU A 229 -4.37 10.68 -34.04
C LEU A 229 -3.14 11.45 -33.54
N MET A 230 -2.10 10.77 -33.11
CA MET A 230 -0.93 11.37 -32.44
C MET A 230 0.33 11.35 -33.32
N GLY A 231 0.32 10.66 -34.47
CA GLY A 231 1.48 10.47 -35.33
C GLY A 231 2.08 11.76 -35.91
N GLU A 232 1.31 12.84 -35.99
CA GLU A 232 1.74 14.16 -36.46
C GLU A 232 1.99 15.17 -35.31
N THR A 233 1.71 14.81 -34.07
CA THR A 233 1.88 15.69 -32.90
C THR A 233 3.26 15.50 -32.28
N GLY A 234 3.91 16.59 -31.88
CA GLY A 234 5.23 16.53 -31.24
C GLY A 234 5.21 15.76 -29.91
N LYS A 235 6.35 15.19 -29.53
CA LYS A 235 6.51 14.33 -28.33
C LYS A 235 5.87 14.89 -27.05
N ILE A 236 5.96 16.19 -26.82
CA ILE A 236 5.40 16.86 -25.62
C ILE A 236 3.87 16.81 -25.64
N VAL A 237 3.25 17.04 -26.81
CA VAL A 237 1.78 16.98 -26.95
C VAL A 237 1.30 15.55 -26.75
N SER A 238 2.01 14.57 -27.32
CA SER A 238 1.71 13.15 -27.13
C SER A 238 1.75 12.73 -25.67
N LEU A 239 2.78 13.16 -24.91
CA LEU A 239 2.86 12.95 -23.48
C LEU A 239 1.68 13.58 -22.71
N GLY A 240 1.29 14.80 -23.08
CA GLY A 240 0.15 15.49 -22.51
C GLY A 240 -1.16 14.74 -22.72
N VAL A 241 -1.39 14.23 -23.93
CA VAL A 241 -2.58 13.44 -24.26
C VAL A 241 -2.56 12.09 -23.52
N MET A 242 -1.42 11.39 -23.46
CA MET A 242 -1.27 10.17 -22.67
C MET A 242 -1.62 10.40 -21.19
N TYR A 243 -1.12 11.49 -20.61
CA TYR A 243 -1.45 11.86 -19.23
C TYR A 243 -2.94 12.13 -19.04
N LEU A 244 -3.56 12.83 -19.99
CA LEU A 244 -5.00 13.14 -19.95
C LEU A 244 -5.84 11.87 -20.03
N ILE A 245 -5.52 10.97 -20.97
CA ILE A 245 -6.17 9.64 -21.08
C ILE A 245 -6.03 8.85 -19.79
N GLN A 246 -4.82 8.78 -19.23
CA GLN A 246 -4.59 8.09 -17.95
C GLN A 246 -5.38 8.72 -16.79
N THR A 247 -5.56 10.04 -16.81
CA THR A 247 -6.36 10.74 -15.80
C THR A 247 -7.84 10.42 -15.94
N LEU A 248 -8.37 10.37 -17.17
CA LEU A 248 -9.76 9.97 -17.42
C LEU A 248 -10.01 8.51 -17.01
N ILE A 249 -9.11 7.61 -17.37
CA ILE A 249 -9.20 6.20 -16.95
C ILE A 249 -9.18 6.08 -15.41
N ASN A 250 -8.46 6.96 -14.72
CA ASN A 250 -8.40 6.95 -13.26
C ASN A 250 -9.73 7.32 -12.59
N LEU A 251 -10.63 8.01 -13.29
CA LEU A 251 -11.99 8.27 -12.80
C LEU A 251 -12.85 6.99 -12.79
N ILE A 252 -12.58 6.08 -13.74
CA ILE A 252 -13.33 4.81 -13.89
C ILE A 252 -12.66 3.71 -13.07
N ILE A 253 -11.34 3.64 -13.10
CA ILE A 253 -10.53 2.61 -12.43
C ILE A 253 -9.61 3.30 -11.42
N PRO A 254 -10.06 3.51 -10.17
CA PRO A 254 -9.27 4.20 -9.15
C PRO A 254 -8.08 3.38 -8.63
N SER A 255 -8.04 2.07 -8.92
CA SER A 255 -6.94 1.19 -8.52
C SER A 255 -5.72 1.38 -9.42
N GLY A 256 -4.61 1.86 -8.86
CA GLY A 256 -3.37 2.07 -9.61
C GLY A 256 -2.79 0.79 -10.21
N SER A 257 -2.86 -0.34 -9.52
CA SER A 257 -2.38 -1.64 -10.01
C SER A 257 -3.26 -2.22 -11.12
N ALA A 258 -4.58 -2.18 -10.97
CA ALA A 258 -5.52 -2.61 -12.00
C ALA A 258 -5.39 -1.73 -13.25
N LYS A 259 -5.27 -0.41 -13.07
CA LYS A 259 -5.03 0.52 -14.17
C LYS A 259 -3.71 0.23 -14.89
N ALA A 260 -2.62 0.01 -14.16
CA ALA A 260 -1.34 -0.35 -14.77
C ALA A 260 -1.43 -1.66 -15.56
N ALA A 261 -2.06 -2.69 -15.02
CA ALA A 261 -2.27 -3.96 -15.71
C ALA A 261 -3.08 -3.80 -16.99
N LEU A 262 -4.11 -2.96 -16.99
CA LEU A 262 -4.94 -2.70 -18.16
C LEU A 262 -4.23 -1.85 -19.21
N THR A 263 -3.53 -0.79 -18.80
CA THR A 263 -3.06 0.23 -19.73
C THR A 263 -1.63 0.02 -20.22
N MET A 264 -0.76 -0.65 -19.45
CA MET A 264 0.65 -0.82 -19.88
C MET A 264 0.83 -1.66 -21.14
N PRO A 265 0.07 -2.75 -21.37
CA PRO A 265 0.13 -3.49 -22.64
C PRO A 265 -0.17 -2.62 -23.87
N ILE A 266 -0.90 -1.53 -23.67
CA ILE A 266 -1.25 -0.56 -24.69
C ILE A 266 -0.21 0.58 -24.73
N MET A 267 0.12 1.14 -23.60
CA MET A 267 0.96 2.35 -23.50
C MET A 267 2.44 2.08 -23.78
N ALA A 268 2.94 0.89 -23.46
CA ALA A 268 4.34 0.57 -23.71
C ALA A 268 4.67 0.46 -25.21
N PRO A 269 3.95 -0.34 -26.03
CA PRO A 269 4.12 -0.33 -27.48
C PRO A 269 3.82 1.05 -28.12
N PHE A 270 2.83 1.76 -27.57
CA PHE A 270 2.50 3.11 -28.05
C PHE A 270 3.66 4.09 -27.85
N SER A 271 4.34 4.05 -26.69
CA SER A 271 5.50 4.90 -26.44
C SER A 271 6.64 4.64 -27.45
N ASP A 272 6.83 3.38 -27.89
CA ASP A 272 7.81 3.03 -28.92
C ASP A 272 7.46 3.66 -30.27
N VAL A 273 6.18 3.62 -30.66
CA VAL A 273 5.70 4.18 -31.93
C VAL A 273 5.94 5.69 -32.02
N ILE A 274 5.77 6.41 -30.92
CA ILE A 274 6.01 7.87 -30.87
C ILE A 274 7.45 8.24 -30.52
N GLY A 275 8.34 7.25 -30.40
CA GLY A 275 9.76 7.46 -30.10
C GLY A 275 10.03 8.00 -28.69
N LEU A 276 9.20 7.62 -27.70
CA LEU A 276 9.39 7.89 -26.29
C LEU A 276 9.93 6.66 -25.57
N SER A 277 10.69 6.89 -24.51
CA SER A 277 11.12 5.80 -23.62
C SER A 277 9.91 5.20 -22.90
N ARG A 278 9.87 3.88 -22.79
CA ARG A 278 8.86 3.17 -21.98
C ARG A 278 8.92 3.50 -20.49
N GLN A 279 9.96 4.18 -20.04
CA GLN A 279 10.21 4.52 -18.66
C GLN A 279 9.67 5.87 -18.25
#